data_f2610a2e925f5b19ca4b23a0d8873ed7
#
_entry.id   f2610a2e925f5b19ca4b23a0d8873ed7
#
_cell.length_a   1.000
_cell.length_b   1.000
_cell.length_c   1.000
_cell.angle_alpha   90.00
_cell.angle_beta   90.00
_cell.angle_gamma   90.00
#
_symmetry.space_group_name_H-M   'P 1'
#
loop_
_entity.id
_entity.type
_entity.pdbx_description
1 polymer ?
#
loop_
_entity_poly.entity_id
_entity_poly.type
_entity_poly.pdbx_seq_one_letter_code
_entity_poly.pdbx_strand_id
1 'polypeptide(L)'
;FNVPDNRFVEAMAWLRARTPLQRSPDGKDYFALESSWQSQSAYFTGPDGLILELIGRRRLPASSRVGPFDGSELTCLSEVGLPVADVPATQRVLSERFGLQPLSEPSPAFAPMGDDEGLLILVDATRHWFPEQVDLPNAQGLVVEIEAPNGAAEVADAGQGWSVRSR
;
A
#
# COMPACT_ATOMS: atom_id res chain seq x y z
N PHE A 1 1.76 0.67 -6.13
CA PHE A 1 1.41 1.41 -7.35
C PHE A 1 0.12 0.86 -7.94
N ASN A 2 -0.87 1.73 -8.17
CA ASN A 2 -2.09 1.31 -8.86
C ASN A 2 -1.88 1.15 -10.36
N VAL A 3 -2.52 0.11 -10.90
CA VAL A 3 -2.75 -0.10 -12.33
C VAL A 3 -4.25 -0.30 -12.56
N PRO A 4 -4.77 0.00 -13.74
CA PRO A 4 -6.16 -0.33 -14.05
C PRO A 4 -6.40 -1.84 -13.88
N ASP A 5 -7.42 -2.23 -13.13
CA ASP A 5 -7.67 -3.64 -12.78
C ASP A 5 -7.83 -4.53 -14.02
N ASN A 6 -8.50 -4.02 -15.06
CA ASN A 6 -8.68 -4.73 -16.33
C ASN A 6 -7.38 -4.87 -17.15
N ARG A 7 -6.28 -4.27 -16.73
CA ARG A 7 -4.95 -4.37 -17.36
C ARG A 7 -3.94 -5.14 -16.48
N PHE A 8 -4.40 -5.70 -15.38
CA PHE A 8 -3.50 -6.31 -14.40
C PHE A 8 -2.72 -7.51 -14.97
N VAL A 9 -3.33 -8.30 -15.83
CA VAL A 9 -2.67 -9.46 -16.48
C VAL A 9 -1.48 -9.01 -17.33
N GLU A 10 -1.65 -7.98 -18.13
CA GLU A 10 -0.59 -7.40 -18.96
C GLU A 10 0.46 -6.67 -18.12
N ALA A 11 0.03 -5.99 -17.04
CA ALA A 11 0.92 -5.38 -16.08
C ALA A 11 1.80 -6.41 -15.36
N MET A 12 1.24 -7.55 -14.98
CA MET A 12 2.00 -8.68 -14.41
C MET A 12 3.03 -9.24 -15.40
N ALA A 13 2.65 -9.42 -16.68
CA ALA A 13 3.57 -9.88 -17.71
C ALA A 13 4.71 -8.87 -17.92
N TRP A 14 4.39 -7.58 -17.93
CA TRP A 14 5.34 -6.48 -18.03
C TRP A 14 6.32 -6.46 -16.84
N LEU A 15 5.80 -6.66 -15.62
CA LEU A 15 6.61 -6.68 -14.39
C LEU A 15 7.54 -7.89 -14.35
N ARG A 16 7.04 -9.10 -14.63
CA ARG A 16 7.83 -10.36 -14.67
C ARG A 16 8.98 -10.33 -15.66
N ALA A 17 8.85 -9.57 -16.76
CA ALA A 17 9.92 -9.39 -17.73
C ALA A 17 11.06 -8.48 -17.22
N ARG A 18 10.91 -7.81 -16.08
CA ARG A 18 11.83 -6.80 -15.55
C ARG A 18 12.44 -7.16 -14.20
N THR A 19 11.67 -7.83 -13.36
CA THR A 19 12.11 -8.17 -12.01
C THR A 19 11.47 -9.48 -11.54
N PRO A 20 12.16 -10.26 -10.70
CA PRO A 20 11.55 -11.38 -9.98
C PRO A 20 10.42 -10.87 -9.07
N LEU A 21 9.33 -11.64 -9.00
CA LEU A 21 8.27 -11.38 -8.04
C LEU A 21 8.59 -12.05 -6.70
N GLN A 22 8.23 -11.38 -5.61
CA GLN A 22 8.24 -11.97 -4.29
C GLN A 22 7.15 -13.04 -4.17
N ARG A 23 7.40 -14.05 -3.34
CA ARG A 23 6.49 -15.18 -3.16
C ARG A 23 6.15 -15.38 -1.70
N SER A 24 4.90 -15.75 -1.44
CA SER A 24 4.52 -16.26 -0.13
C SER A 24 5.19 -17.61 0.16
N PRO A 25 5.22 -18.05 1.42
CA PRO A 25 5.82 -19.36 1.80
C PRO A 25 5.21 -20.56 1.08
N ASP A 26 3.95 -20.45 0.61
CA ASP A 26 3.29 -21.47 -0.22
C ASP A 26 3.55 -21.31 -1.74
N GLY A 27 4.47 -20.42 -2.11
CA GLY A 27 4.97 -20.23 -3.47
C GLY A 27 4.13 -19.35 -4.40
N LYS A 28 3.07 -18.72 -3.90
CA LYS A 28 2.23 -17.80 -4.69
C LYS A 28 2.95 -16.47 -4.93
N ASP A 29 2.81 -15.91 -6.13
CA ASP A 29 3.32 -14.60 -6.54
C ASP A 29 2.20 -13.66 -7.06
N TYR A 30 0.95 -14.08 -6.90
CA TYR A 30 -0.27 -13.36 -7.23
C TYR A 30 -1.28 -13.51 -6.10
N PHE A 31 -1.90 -12.40 -5.72
CA PHE A 31 -2.82 -12.32 -4.60
C PHE A 31 -4.09 -11.58 -5.00
N ALA A 32 -5.24 -12.27 -4.91
CA ALA A 32 -6.54 -11.66 -5.10
C ALA A 32 -7.24 -11.54 -3.74
N LEU A 33 -7.71 -10.35 -3.41
CA LEU A 33 -8.44 -10.04 -2.20
C LEU A 33 -9.85 -9.58 -2.55
N GLU A 34 -10.82 -10.25 -1.97
CA GLU A 34 -12.24 -9.93 -2.07
C GLU A 34 -12.65 -8.98 -0.92
N SER A 35 -13.93 -9.00 -0.53
CA SER A 35 -14.50 -8.17 0.53
C SER A 35 -14.25 -6.68 0.34
N SER A 36 -13.78 -5.98 1.35
CA SER A 36 -13.48 -4.53 1.31
C SER A 36 -12.30 -4.16 0.43
N TRP A 37 -11.36 -5.07 0.16
CA TRP A 37 -10.18 -4.78 -0.67
C TRP A 37 -10.50 -4.71 -2.15
N GLN A 38 -11.29 -5.65 -2.69
CA GLN A 38 -11.66 -5.72 -4.11
C GLN A 38 -10.45 -5.49 -5.03
N SER A 39 -9.34 -6.18 -4.74
CA SER A 39 -8.05 -5.95 -5.38
C SER A 39 -7.36 -7.24 -5.82
N GLN A 40 -6.38 -7.07 -6.69
CA GLN A 40 -5.41 -8.08 -7.06
C GLN A 40 -4.02 -7.45 -7.06
N SER A 41 -3.02 -8.20 -6.58
CA SER A 41 -1.69 -7.64 -6.38
C SER A 41 -0.55 -8.60 -6.63
N ALA A 42 0.64 -8.03 -6.86
CA ALA A 42 1.92 -8.71 -6.92
C ALA A 42 3.02 -7.84 -6.30
N TYR A 43 3.96 -8.49 -5.63
CA TYR A 43 5.03 -7.83 -4.90
C TYR A 43 6.38 -8.08 -5.56
N PHE A 44 7.27 -7.09 -5.47
CA PHE A 44 8.64 -7.17 -5.98
C PHE A 44 9.57 -6.30 -5.16
N THR A 45 10.87 -6.55 -5.25
CA THR A 45 11.88 -5.74 -4.56
C THR A 45 12.36 -4.62 -5.47
N GLY A 46 12.26 -3.39 -5.00
CA GLY A 46 12.80 -2.21 -5.66
C GLY A 46 14.33 -2.10 -5.55
N PRO A 47 14.95 -1.12 -6.23
CA PRO A 47 16.40 -0.96 -6.28
C PRO A 47 17.08 -0.81 -4.90
N ASP A 48 16.40 -0.20 -3.95
CA ASP A 48 16.92 0.06 -2.61
C ASP A 48 16.49 -1.01 -1.58
N GLY A 49 16.04 -2.18 -2.04
CA GLY A 49 15.53 -3.25 -1.19
C GLY A 49 14.12 -3.01 -0.65
N LEU A 50 13.44 -1.94 -1.07
CA LEU A 50 12.06 -1.67 -0.67
C LEU A 50 11.11 -2.70 -1.28
N ILE A 51 10.18 -3.18 -0.47
CA ILE A 51 9.06 -3.99 -0.96
C ILE A 51 8.08 -3.05 -1.68
N LEU A 52 7.87 -3.32 -2.95
CA LEU A 52 6.94 -2.59 -3.80
C LEU A 52 5.80 -3.51 -4.23
N GLU A 53 4.62 -2.91 -4.38
CA GLU A 53 3.41 -3.61 -4.80
C GLU A 53 2.85 -3.00 -6.08
N LEU A 54 2.48 -3.87 -7.02
CA LEU A 54 1.62 -3.54 -8.14
C LEU A 54 0.21 -4.01 -7.78
N ILE A 55 -0.78 -3.10 -7.80
CA ILE A 55 -2.13 -3.38 -7.36
C ILE A 55 -3.18 -2.91 -8.38
N GLY A 56 -4.12 -3.80 -8.73
CA GLY A 56 -5.33 -3.48 -9.47
C GLY A 56 -6.52 -3.44 -8.52
N ARG A 57 -7.27 -2.34 -8.52
CA ARG A 57 -8.47 -2.17 -7.68
C ARG A 57 -9.72 -2.10 -8.52
N ARG A 58 -10.66 -3.01 -8.30
CA ARG A 58 -11.87 -3.18 -9.12
C ARG A 58 -12.82 -1.98 -9.07
N ARG A 59 -12.73 -1.15 -8.02
CA ARG A 59 -13.57 0.05 -7.87
C ARG A 59 -13.03 1.28 -8.58
N LEU A 60 -11.76 1.24 -9.00
CA LEU A 60 -11.16 2.33 -9.79
C LEU A 60 -11.50 2.20 -11.28
N PRO A 61 -11.44 3.31 -12.03
CA PRO A 61 -11.81 3.33 -13.44
C PRO A 61 -11.00 2.34 -14.28
N ALA A 62 -11.68 1.63 -15.18
CA ALA A 62 -11.04 0.76 -16.14
C ALA A 62 -10.33 1.55 -17.24
N SER A 63 -9.22 1.02 -17.74
CA SER A 63 -8.52 1.57 -18.91
C SER A 63 -9.17 1.14 -20.22
N SER A 64 -9.17 2.04 -21.20
CA SER A 64 -9.52 1.72 -22.60
C SER A 64 -8.32 1.25 -23.43
N ARG A 65 -7.11 1.22 -22.87
CA ARG A 65 -5.90 0.78 -23.56
C ARG A 65 -5.96 -0.72 -23.88
N VAL A 66 -5.35 -1.09 -24.99
CA VAL A 66 -5.21 -2.47 -25.48
C VAL A 66 -3.76 -2.74 -25.88
N GLY A 67 -3.39 -4.01 -25.97
CA GLY A 67 -2.03 -4.42 -26.32
C GLY A 67 -1.09 -4.53 -25.10
N PRO A 68 0.22 -4.58 -25.29
CA PRO A 68 1.19 -4.69 -24.21
C PRO A 68 1.10 -3.54 -23.22
N PHE A 69 1.28 -3.85 -21.93
CA PHE A 69 1.35 -2.84 -20.87
C PHE A 69 2.69 -2.10 -20.91
N ASP A 70 2.68 -0.82 -20.56
CA ASP A 70 3.87 -0.03 -20.35
C ASP A 70 3.76 0.83 -19.07
N GLY A 71 4.90 1.36 -18.59
CA GLY A 71 4.96 2.10 -17.33
C GLY A 71 4.12 3.38 -17.28
N SER A 72 3.65 3.91 -18.42
CA SER A 72 2.75 5.08 -18.44
C SER A 72 1.31 4.73 -18.04
N GLU A 73 1.00 3.45 -17.86
CA GLU A 73 -0.28 2.98 -17.33
C GLU A 73 -0.29 2.84 -15.78
N LEU A 74 0.84 3.07 -15.12
CA LEU A 74 0.87 3.25 -13.66
C LEU A 74 0.11 4.54 -13.32
N THR A 75 -0.93 4.43 -12.50
CA THR A 75 -1.84 5.55 -12.26
C THR A 75 -1.40 6.43 -11.10
N CYS A 76 -1.00 5.83 -9.99
CA CYS A 76 -0.54 6.55 -8.79
C CYS A 76 0.25 5.65 -7.85
N LEU A 77 0.93 6.28 -6.88
CA LEU A 77 1.37 5.63 -5.65
C LEU A 77 0.21 5.67 -4.66
N SER A 78 -0.37 4.53 -4.36
CA SER A 78 -1.62 4.42 -3.60
C SER A 78 -1.47 3.90 -2.18
N GLU A 79 -0.34 3.29 -1.84
CA GLU A 79 -0.15 2.71 -0.53
C GLU A 79 1.24 3.01 0.02
N VAL A 80 1.28 3.38 1.30
CA VAL A 80 2.52 3.60 2.05
C VAL A 80 2.44 2.89 3.39
N GLY A 81 3.39 2.00 3.66
CA GLY A 81 3.51 1.29 4.92
C GLY A 81 4.09 2.16 6.03
N LEU A 82 3.41 2.23 7.17
CA LEU A 82 3.83 2.95 8.36
C LEU A 82 3.95 1.98 9.54
N PRO A 83 5.17 1.60 9.95
CA PRO A 83 5.38 0.86 11.18
C PRO A 83 4.99 1.71 12.39
N VAL A 84 4.29 1.11 13.34
CA VAL A 84 3.84 1.78 14.56
C VAL A 84 3.98 0.84 15.76
N ALA A 85 4.14 1.41 16.95
CA ALA A 85 4.19 0.65 18.19
C ALA A 85 2.80 0.23 18.70
N ASP A 86 1.76 0.99 18.37
CA ASP A 86 0.38 0.76 18.77
C ASP A 86 -0.56 1.12 17.61
N VAL A 87 -1.01 0.09 16.88
CA VAL A 87 -1.87 0.27 15.70
C VAL A 87 -3.23 0.91 16.09
N PRO A 88 -3.96 0.45 17.11
CA PRO A 88 -5.21 1.09 17.52
C PRO A 88 -5.07 2.54 17.96
N ALA A 89 -4.01 2.90 18.67
CA ALA A 89 -3.76 4.28 19.10
C ALA A 89 -3.46 5.18 17.88
N THR A 90 -2.58 4.75 16.98
CA THR A 90 -2.24 5.51 15.77
C THR A 90 -3.44 5.64 14.84
N GLN A 91 -4.24 4.59 14.67
CA GLN A 91 -5.49 4.64 13.91
C GLN A 91 -6.42 5.77 14.42
N ARG A 92 -6.63 5.85 15.74
CA ARG A 92 -7.46 6.92 16.33
C ARG A 92 -6.89 8.31 16.00
N VAL A 93 -5.57 8.49 16.15
CA VAL A 93 -4.90 9.75 15.85
C VAL A 93 -5.09 10.15 14.38
N LEU A 94 -4.89 9.21 13.44
CA LEU A 94 -5.08 9.49 12.01
C LEU A 94 -6.54 9.81 11.67
N SER A 95 -7.50 9.11 12.30
CA SER A 95 -8.93 9.40 12.11
C SER A 95 -9.29 10.79 12.65
N GLU A 96 -8.83 11.16 13.83
CA GLU A 96 -9.11 12.46 14.46
C GLU A 96 -8.44 13.62 13.73
N ARG A 97 -7.18 13.46 13.32
CA ARG A 97 -6.38 14.53 12.71
C ARG A 97 -6.70 14.72 11.23
N PHE A 98 -6.83 13.65 10.48
CA PHE A 98 -7.00 13.69 9.02
C PHE A 98 -8.42 13.33 8.55
N GLY A 99 -9.27 12.75 9.41
CA GLY A 99 -10.60 12.25 9.01
C GLY A 99 -10.56 10.92 8.27
N LEU A 100 -9.40 10.24 8.25
CA LEU A 100 -9.25 8.96 7.54
C LEU A 100 -10.08 7.85 8.21
N GLN A 101 -10.68 7.01 7.38
CA GLN A 101 -11.44 5.85 7.83
C GLN A 101 -10.71 4.55 7.44
N PRO A 102 -10.87 3.46 8.19
CA PRO A 102 -10.30 2.18 7.79
C PRO A 102 -11.02 1.61 6.56
N LEU A 103 -10.26 1.16 5.56
CA LEU A 103 -10.79 0.47 4.36
C LEU A 103 -11.38 -0.89 4.70
N SER A 104 -10.80 -1.58 5.66
CA SER A 104 -11.23 -2.90 6.14
C SER A 104 -11.23 -2.96 7.65
N GLU A 105 -11.86 -4.00 8.22
CA GLU A 105 -11.83 -4.22 9.67
C GLU A 105 -10.39 -4.24 10.19
N PRO A 106 -10.01 -3.31 11.08
CA PRO A 106 -8.66 -3.25 11.61
C PRO A 106 -8.41 -4.37 12.64
N SER A 107 -7.15 -4.74 12.77
CA SER A 107 -6.68 -5.65 13.82
C SER A 107 -5.68 -4.94 14.74
N PRO A 108 -5.30 -5.53 15.89
CA PRO A 108 -4.26 -4.97 16.74
C PRO A 108 -2.89 -4.80 16.06
N ALA A 109 -2.64 -5.53 14.97
CA ALA A 109 -1.35 -5.53 14.26
C ALA A 109 -1.39 -4.91 12.86
N PHE A 110 -2.58 -4.46 12.39
CA PHE A 110 -2.73 -3.99 11.01
C PHE A 110 -4.00 -3.14 10.84
N ALA A 111 -3.89 -1.96 10.25
CA ALA A 111 -5.02 -1.12 9.89
C ALA A 111 -4.74 -0.33 8.60
N PRO A 112 -5.49 -0.56 7.50
CA PRO A 112 -5.40 0.22 6.28
C PRO A 112 -6.30 1.45 6.41
N MET A 113 -5.70 2.66 6.46
CA MET A 113 -6.40 3.93 6.69
C MET A 113 -6.48 4.75 5.41
N GLY A 114 -7.69 5.00 4.91
CA GLY A 114 -7.96 5.72 3.67
C GLY A 114 -8.91 4.97 2.74
N ASP A 115 -8.69 5.07 1.43
CA ASP A 115 -9.55 4.51 0.39
C ASP A 115 -8.74 3.88 -0.78
N ASP A 116 -9.42 3.58 -1.90
CA ASP A 116 -8.79 2.93 -3.05
C ASP A 116 -7.74 3.80 -3.76
N GLU A 117 -7.75 5.11 -3.57
CA GLU A 117 -6.81 6.04 -4.19
C GLU A 117 -5.60 6.32 -3.29
N GLY A 118 -5.77 6.19 -1.95
CA GLY A 118 -4.69 6.41 -1.01
C GLY A 118 -4.87 5.73 0.34
N LEU A 119 -3.92 4.86 0.72
CA LEU A 119 -3.89 4.15 2.00
C LEU A 119 -2.59 4.40 2.76
N LEU A 120 -2.71 4.73 4.02
CA LEU A 120 -1.67 4.58 5.03
C LEU A 120 -1.84 3.20 5.68
N ILE A 121 -0.91 2.30 5.41
CA ILE A 121 -0.96 0.93 5.91
C ILE A 121 -0.25 0.87 7.27
N LEU A 122 -1.01 1.02 8.36
CA LEU A 122 -0.48 0.86 9.70
C LEU A 122 -0.15 -0.61 9.96
N VAL A 123 1.06 -0.87 10.38
CA VAL A 123 1.53 -2.21 10.71
C VAL A 123 2.31 -2.18 12.03
N ASP A 124 2.07 -3.18 12.88
CA ASP A 124 2.91 -3.36 14.08
C ASP A 124 4.39 -3.49 13.67
N ALA A 125 5.26 -2.68 14.29
CA ALA A 125 6.67 -2.60 13.94
C ALA A 125 7.45 -3.92 14.09
N THR A 126 6.87 -4.92 14.77
CA THR A 126 7.43 -6.26 14.94
C THR A 126 6.89 -7.29 13.93
N ARG A 127 5.89 -6.90 13.14
CA ARG A 127 5.26 -7.78 12.15
C ARG A 127 6.05 -7.74 10.84
N HIS A 128 6.50 -8.91 10.38
CA HIS A 128 7.16 -9.02 9.08
C HIS A 128 6.21 -8.69 7.93
N TRP A 129 6.77 -8.05 6.89
CA TRP A 129 6.03 -7.71 5.68
C TRP A 129 5.60 -8.94 4.89
N PHE A 130 4.40 -8.87 4.38
CA PHE A 130 3.91 -9.76 3.33
C PHE A 130 4.62 -9.42 1.99
N PRO A 131 4.86 -10.40 1.06
CA PRO A 131 4.41 -11.78 1.12
C PRO A 131 5.43 -12.76 1.71
N GLU A 132 6.74 -12.45 1.70
CA GLU A 132 7.81 -13.39 2.08
C GLU A 132 7.91 -13.58 3.60
N GLN A 133 7.43 -12.62 4.37
CA GLN A 133 7.46 -12.59 5.84
C GLN A 133 8.89 -12.68 6.41
N VAL A 134 9.83 -12.03 5.75
CA VAL A 134 11.25 -12.01 6.13
C VAL A 134 11.65 -10.65 6.71
N ASP A 135 11.24 -9.56 6.05
CA ASP A 135 11.67 -8.22 6.39
C ASP A 135 10.75 -7.54 7.42
N LEU A 136 11.35 -6.86 8.39
CA LEU A 136 10.63 -5.97 9.29
C LEU A 136 10.37 -4.62 8.62
N PRO A 137 9.27 -3.94 8.97
CA PRO A 137 8.99 -2.63 8.43
C PRO A 137 9.99 -1.58 8.92
N ASN A 138 10.39 -0.69 8.03
CA ASN A 138 11.26 0.44 8.31
C ASN A 138 10.78 1.67 7.52
N ALA A 139 10.58 2.78 8.22
CA ALA A 139 10.12 4.04 7.63
C ALA A 139 10.99 5.24 8.02
N GLN A 140 12.25 5.01 8.40
CA GLN A 140 13.17 6.07 8.80
C GLN A 140 13.36 7.13 7.72
N GLY A 141 13.02 8.38 8.06
CA GLY A 141 13.11 9.52 7.14
C GLY A 141 11.95 9.65 6.15
N LEU A 142 10.92 8.80 6.25
CA LEU A 142 9.75 8.86 5.38
C LEU A 142 8.88 10.08 5.73
N VAL A 143 8.56 10.88 4.72
CA VAL A 143 7.58 11.97 4.80
C VAL A 143 6.49 11.70 3.78
N VAL A 144 5.25 11.60 4.23
CA VAL A 144 4.07 11.38 3.37
C VAL A 144 3.21 12.64 3.35
N GLU A 145 2.92 13.13 2.16
CA GLU A 145 1.94 14.21 1.96
C GLU A 145 0.65 13.61 1.41
N ILE A 146 -0.47 13.98 2.02
CA ILE A 146 -1.81 13.51 1.63
C ILE A 146 -2.77 14.68 1.45
N GLU A 147 -3.83 14.46 0.69
CA GLU A 147 -5.06 15.25 0.79
C GLU A 147 -5.96 14.56 1.82
N ALA A 148 -6.50 15.31 2.77
CA ALA A 148 -7.28 14.73 3.85
C ALA A 148 -8.57 15.50 4.12
N PRO A 149 -9.67 14.81 4.51
CA PRO A 149 -10.98 15.44 4.73
C PRO A 149 -10.98 16.58 5.75
N ASN A 150 -10.14 16.47 6.80
CA ASN A 150 -10.07 17.47 7.89
C ASN A 150 -9.16 18.67 7.59
N GLY A 151 -8.58 18.76 6.37
CA GLY A 151 -7.67 19.83 5.99
C GLY A 151 -6.26 19.68 6.57
N ALA A 152 -5.55 20.81 6.76
CA ALA A 152 -4.14 20.82 7.13
C ALA A 152 -3.90 20.28 8.55
N ALA A 153 -3.07 19.25 8.65
CA ALA A 153 -2.64 18.60 9.89
C ALA A 153 -1.27 17.93 9.72
N GLU A 154 -0.63 17.60 10.83
CA GLU A 154 0.60 16.80 10.85
C GLU A 154 0.55 15.80 12.01
N VAL A 155 1.05 14.59 11.73
CA VAL A 155 1.28 13.50 12.68
C VAL A 155 2.65 12.91 12.40
N ALA A 156 3.47 12.72 13.45
CA ALA A 156 4.79 12.15 13.32
C ALA A 156 5.02 11.09 14.40
N ASP A 157 5.77 10.05 14.04
CA ASP A 157 6.30 9.05 14.95
C ASP A 157 7.84 9.13 14.97
N ALA A 158 8.39 9.83 15.96
CA ALA A 158 9.82 10.00 16.08
C ALA A 158 10.57 8.68 16.39
N GLY A 159 9.90 7.70 17.01
CA GLY A 159 10.45 6.39 17.29
C GLY A 159 10.62 5.54 16.05
N GLN A 160 9.65 5.63 15.12
CA GLN A 160 9.67 4.94 13.83
C GLN A 160 10.23 5.80 12.69
N GLY A 161 10.43 7.10 12.93
CA GLY A 161 11.11 8.02 12.02
C GLY A 161 10.30 8.49 10.81
N TRP A 162 8.98 8.41 10.83
CA TRP A 162 8.11 8.88 9.77
C TRP A 162 7.26 10.09 10.19
N SER A 163 6.78 10.84 9.21
CA SER A 163 5.73 11.83 9.38
C SER A 163 4.72 11.80 8.23
N VAL A 164 3.47 12.14 8.55
CA VAL A 164 2.37 12.35 7.60
C VAL A 164 1.85 13.76 7.78
N ARG A 165 1.68 14.48 6.69
CA ARG A 165 1.08 15.83 6.70
C ARG A 165 0.03 15.96 5.60
N SER A 166 -1.00 16.75 5.87
CA SER A 166 -2.03 17.11 4.90
C SER A 166 -2.01 18.60 4.58
N ARG A 167 -2.49 18.92 3.41
CA ARG A 167 -2.69 20.31 2.92
C ARG A 167 -4.15 20.68 2.98
#